data_6e43be57bfa3b95c43e93be1d02bf89c
#
_entry.id   6e43be57bfa3b95c43e93be1d02bf89c
#
_cell.length_a   1.000
_cell.length_b   1.000
_cell.length_c   1.000
_cell.angle_alpha   90.00
_cell.angle_beta   90.00
_cell.angle_gamma   90.00
#
_symmetry.space_group_name_H-M   'P 1'
#
loop_
_entity.id
_entity.type
_entity.pdbx_description
1 polymer ?
#
loop_
_entity_poly.entity_id
_entity_poly.type
_entity_poly.pdbx_seq_one_letter_code
_entity_poly.pdbx_strand_id
1 'polypeptide(L)' 'MIRTSYDPEADAIFVWFGPEDTKSAATQQVAPGVMLDFDSDDRVIGIEVLDVSERMMRPKVAA' A
#
# COMPACT_ATOMS: atom_id res chain seq x y z
N MET A 1 -7.11 8.61 11.92
CA MET A 1 -7.14 7.19 12.35
C MET A 1 -6.54 6.32 11.26
N ILE A 2 -5.71 5.39 11.64
CA ILE A 2 -5.11 4.46 10.68
C ILE A 2 -6.10 3.37 10.37
N ARG A 3 -6.30 3.11 9.07
CA ARG A 3 -7.17 2.03 8.60
C ARG A 3 -6.33 1.07 7.79
N THR A 4 -6.54 -0.21 8.01
CA THR A 4 -5.85 -1.25 7.25
C THR A 4 -6.87 -2.22 6.71
N SER A 5 -6.59 -2.77 5.54
CA SER A 5 -7.43 -3.80 4.95
C SER A 5 -6.60 -4.72 4.10
N TYR A 6 -7.04 -5.96 4.02
CA TYR A 6 -6.46 -6.94 3.11
C TYR A 6 -7.55 -7.44 2.18
N ASP A 7 -7.29 -7.37 0.88
CA ASP A 7 -8.20 -7.88 -0.14
C ASP A 7 -7.67 -9.23 -0.62
N PRO A 8 -8.31 -10.35 -0.26
CA PRO A 8 -7.82 -11.67 -0.64
C PRO A 8 -7.93 -11.94 -2.16
N GLU A 9 -8.85 -11.31 -2.86
CA GLU A 9 -8.94 -11.50 -4.30
C GLU A 9 -7.79 -10.83 -5.04
N ALA A 10 -7.46 -9.62 -4.64
CA ALA A 10 -6.34 -8.89 -5.22
C ALA A 10 -5.01 -9.26 -4.58
N ASP A 11 -5.05 -9.96 -3.44
CA ASP A 11 -3.87 -10.30 -2.65
C ASP A 11 -3.07 -9.05 -2.30
N ALA A 12 -3.78 -8.03 -1.85
CA ALA A 12 -3.22 -6.70 -1.62
C ALA A 12 -3.58 -6.18 -0.23
N ILE A 13 -2.63 -5.48 0.36
CA ILE A 13 -2.82 -4.77 1.62
C ILE A 13 -2.89 -3.29 1.33
N PHE A 14 -3.83 -2.63 2.01
CA PHE A 14 -3.97 -1.18 1.97
C PHE A 14 -3.81 -0.64 3.38
N VAL A 15 -2.97 0.35 3.54
CA VAL A 15 -2.83 1.08 4.80
C VAL A 15 -3.16 2.53 4.50
N TRP A 16 -4.14 3.08 5.19
CA TRP A 16 -4.61 4.44 4.96
C TRP A 16 -4.52 5.22 6.26
N PHE A 17 -3.88 6.35 6.23
CA PHE A 17 -3.72 7.20 7.41
C PHE A 17 -4.02 8.67 7.13
N GLY A 18 -4.57 8.96 5.96
CA GLY A 18 -5.06 10.29 5.68
C GLY A 18 -6.41 10.56 6.33
N PRO A 19 -6.88 11.80 6.31
CA PRO A 19 -8.22 12.12 6.78
C PRO A 19 -9.28 11.34 6.01
N GLU A 20 -10.38 11.01 6.67
CA GLU A 20 -11.44 10.16 6.08
C GLU A 20 -11.97 10.68 4.76
N ASP A 21 -12.11 11.99 4.64
CA ASP A 21 -12.70 12.58 3.44
C ASP A 21 -11.67 12.88 2.35
N THR A 22 -10.41 12.55 2.60
CA THR A 22 -9.35 12.84 1.64
C THR A 22 -9.24 11.72 0.64
N LYS A 23 -9.23 12.07 -0.63
CA LYS A 23 -8.99 11.12 -1.71
C LYS A 23 -7.54 11.22 -2.16
N SER A 24 -7.04 10.14 -2.69
CA SER A 24 -5.73 10.13 -3.31
C SER A 24 -5.73 11.08 -4.51
N ALA A 25 -4.82 12.04 -4.52
CA ALA A 25 -4.63 12.92 -5.67
C ALA A 25 -3.63 12.33 -6.66
N ALA A 26 -2.73 11.48 -6.19
CA ALA A 26 -1.74 10.82 -7.03
C ALA A 26 -1.30 9.52 -6.38
N THR A 27 -0.93 8.56 -7.22
CA THR A 27 -0.37 7.29 -6.76
C THR A 27 0.93 7.07 -7.49
N GLN A 28 1.96 6.68 -6.78
CA GLN A 28 3.28 6.45 -7.36
C GLN A 28 3.81 5.10 -6.94
N GLN A 29 4.26 4.31 -7.91
CA GLN A 29 4.94 3.06 -7.62
C GLN A 29 6.36 3.37 -7.18
N VAL A 30 6.73 2.91 -5.99
CA VAL A 30 8.07 3.18 -5.42
C VAL A 30 8.95 1.93 -5.44
N ALA A 31 8.35 0.77 -5.65
CA ALA A 31 9.05 -0.50 -5.78
C ALA A 31 8.08 -1.45 -6.49
N PRO A 32 8.56 -2.59 -7.03
CA PRO A 32 7.64 -3.54 -7.65
C PRO A 32 6.53 -3.96 -6.69
N GLY A 33 5.29 -3.66 -7.05
CA GLY A 33 4.12 -4.00 -6.25
C GLY A 33 3.94 -3.18 -4.99
N VAL A 34 4.65 -2.07 -4.84
CA VAL A 34 4.48 -1.17 -3.70
C VAL A 34 4.19 0.22 -4.19
N MET A 35 3.07 0.77 -3.78
CA MET A 35 2.62 2.09 -4.22
C MET A 35 2.32 2.98 -3.04
N LEU A 36 2.58 4.27 -3.23
CA LEU A 36 2.23 5.28 -2.25
C LEU A 36 1.13 6.16 -2.81
N ASP A 37 0.16 6.49 -1.96
CA ASP A 37 -0.89 7.44 -2.31
C ASP A 37 -0.59 8.77 -1.65
N PHE A 38 -0.75 9.84 -2.42
CA PHE A 38 -0.44 11.21 -2.00
C PHE A 38 -1.70 12.07 -2.03
N ASP A 39 -1.78 13.01 -1.12
CA ASP A 39 -2.82 14.03 -1.16
C ASP A 39 -2.40 15.18 -2.09
N SER A 40 -3.23 16.20 -2.18
CA SER A 40 -2.96 17.36 -3.04
C SER A 40 -1.78 18.20 -2.59
N ASP A 41 -1.31 18.01 -1.36
CA ASP A 41 -0.14 18.70 -0.80
C ASP A 41 1.11 17.83 -0.86
N ASP A 42 1.10 16.77 -1.66
CA ASP A 42 2.22 15.83 -1.82
C ASP A 42 2.62 15.09 -0.56
N ARG A 43 1.68 14.92 0.37
CA ARG A 43 1.94 14.11 1.56
C ARG A 43 1.46 12.69 1.34
N VAL A 44 2.23 11.73 1.84
CA VAL A 44 1.83 10.32 1.77
C VAL A 44 0.67 10.08 2.73
N ILE A 45 -0.43 9.58 2.22
CA ILE A 45 -1.63 9.29 3.00
C ILE A 45 -2.05 7.84 2.95
N GLY A 46 -1.39 7.04 2.12
CA GLY A 46 -1.70 5.62 2.02
C GLY A 46 -0.57 4.83 1.41
N ILE A 47 -0.59 3.54 1.66
CA ILE A 47 0.38 2.60 1.13
C ILE A 47 -0.38 1.38 0.63
N GLU A 48 -0.01 0.89 -0.56
CA GLU A 48 -0.59 -0.31 -1.15
C GLU A 48 0.52 -1.30 -1.44
N VAL A 49 0.34 -2.55 -1.02
CA VAL A 49 1.31 -3.61 -1.29
C VAL A 49 0.59 -4.75 -1.98
N LEU A 50 1.07 -5.12 -3.15
CA LEU A 50 0.53 -6.22 -3.95
C LEU A 50 1.31 -7.51 -3.70
N ASP A 51 0.72 -8.63 -4.10
CA ASP A 51 1.35 -9.95 -4.01
C ASP A 51 1.78 -10.30 -2.59
N VAL A 52 0.90 -10.03 -1.64
CA VAL A 52 1.21 -10.19 -0.22
C VAL A 52 1.54 -11.63 0.13
N SER A 53 0.73 -12.58 -0.33
CA SER A 53 0.95 -14.00 -0.03
C SER A 53 2.29 -14.48 -0.57
N GLU A 54 2.63 -14.04 -1.78
CA GLU A 54 3.90 -14.41 -2.38
C GLU A 54 5.08 -13.87 -1.58
N ARG A 55 4.96 -12.64 -1.08
CA ARG A 55 6.01 -12.05 -0.25
C ARG A 55 6.19 -12.80 1.05
N MET A 56 5.08 -13.21 1.66
CA MET A 56 5.10 -13.93 2.93
C MET A 56 5.66 -15.34 2.80
N MET A 57 5.40 -15.98 1.67
CA MET A 57 5.78 -17.38 1.45
C MET A 57 7.16 -17.53 0.83
N ARG A 58 7.74 -16.44 0.38
CA ARG A 58 9.02 -16.50 -0.28
C ARG A 58 10.09 -16.97 0.70
N PRO A 59 10.87 -18.03 0.37
CA PRO A 59 11.93 -18.47 1.26
C PRO A 59 12.93 -17.36 1.49
N LYS A 60 13.41 -17.26 2.70
CA LYS A 60 14.47 -16.32 3.00
C LYS A 60 15.72 -16.76 2.29
N VAL A 61 16.17 -15.96 1.36
CA VAL A 61 17.40 -16.23 0.65
C VAL A 61 18.56 -15.79 1.54
N ALA A 62 19.46 -16.69 1.81
CA ALA A 62 20.67 -16.35 2.52
C ALA A 62 21.48 -15.41 1.63
N ALA A 63 21.72 -14.25 2.11
CA ALA A 63 22.48 -13.25 1.36
C ALA A 63 23.95 -13.59 1.40
#